data_60fef6059b0b418536443e644f31288a
#
_entry.id   60fef6059b0b418536443e644f31288a
#
_cell.length_a   1.000
_cell.length_b   1.000
_cell.length_c   1.000
_cell.angle_alpha   90.00
_cell.angle_beta   90.00
_cell.angle_gamma   90.00
#
_symmetry.space_group_name_H-M   'P 1'
#
loop_
_entity.id
_entity.type
_entity.pdbx_description
1 polymer ?
#
loop_
_entity_poly.entity_id
_entity_poly.type
_entity_poly.pdbx_seq_one_letter_code
_entity_poly.pdbx_strand_id
1 'polypeptide(L)'
;LAGTLMKEFLEGRVDKVELIYHHFKSTGSQILTRDEYLPINLDKVAEEATESTAGKSSFNNDYIVEPSAARLITELLPKVLSQKIYTVLLDSNTSEHAARMLAMQAATDNANELIQDLTKQYNKSRQQAITNELLDIIGGSMK
;
A
#
# COMPACT_ATOMS: atom_id res chain seq x y z
N LEU A 1 2.01 -19.31 10.36
CA LEU A 1 2.84 -19.07 9.18
C LEU A 1 4.31 -18.85 9.54
N ALA A 2 4.67 -17.82 10.35
CA ALA A 2 6.06 -17.55 10.72
C ALA A 2 6.74 -18.78 11.37
N GLY A 3 6.09 -19.36 12.39
CA GLY A 3 6.62 -20.54 13.07
C GLY A 3 6.75 -21.78 12.17
N THR A 4 5.86 -21.95 11.20
CA THR A 4 5.94 -23.03 10.22
C THR A 4 7.15 -22.86 9.31
N LEU A 5 7.37 -21.64 8.78
CA LEU A 5 8.51 -21.32 7.90
C LEU A 5 9.85 -21.50 8.64
N MET A 6 9.94 -21.03 9.88
CA MET A 6 11.14 -21.21 10.70
C MET A 6 11.43 -22.70 10.95
N LYS A 7 10.39 -23.51 11.22
CA LYS A 7 10.52 -24.94 11.43
C LYS A 7 10.99 -25.68 10.19
N GLU A 8 10.39 -25.40 9.03
CA GLU A 8 10.76 -26.00 7.75
C GLU A 8 12.19 -25.64 7.34
N PHE A 9 12.62 -24.41 7.62
CA PHE A 9 13.99 -23.98 7.40
C PHE A 9 14.98 -24.73 8.30
N LEU A 10 14.67 -24.89 9.61
CA LEU A 10 15.51 -25.64 10.56
C LEU A 10 15.57 -27.13 10.23
N GLU A 11 14.50 -27.70 9.69
CA GLU A 11 14.45 -29.10 9.24
C GLU A 11 15.17 -29.33 7.90
N GLY A 12 15.70 -28.26 7.27
CA GLY A 12 16.41 -28.34 5.98
C GLY A 12 15.53 -28.68 4.79
N ARG A 13 14.20 -28.43 4.89
CA ARG A 13 13.27 -28.62 3.77
C ARG A 13 13.28 -27.42 2.81
N VAL A 14 13.68 -26.27 3.31
CA VAL A 14 13.74 -25.02 2.56
C VAL A 14 15.07 -24.36 2.83
N ASP A 15 15.78 -24.02 1.77
CA ASP A 15 17.11 -23.40 1.86
C ASP A 15 17.02 -21.87 1.95
N LYS A 16 15.96 -21.29 1.39
CA LYS A 16 15.79 -19.84 1.33
C LYS A 16 14.29 -19.46 1.36
N VAL A 17 13.97 -18.41 2.10
CA VAL A 17 12.62 -17.81 2.13
C VAL A 17 12.73 -16.33 1.79
N GLU A 18 11.96 -15.90 0.80
CA GLU A 18 11.86 -14.50 0.39
C GLU A 18 10.43 -14.01 0.55
N LEU A 19 10.28 -12.76 0.99
CA LEU A 19 9.00 -12.09 1.10
C LEU A 19 8.86 -11.09 -0.05
N ILE A 20 7.80 -11.24 -0.83
CA ILE A 20 7.46 -10.33 -1.93
C ILE A 20 6.15 -9.65 -1.55
N TYR A 21 6.18 -8.34 -1.44
CA TYR A 21 5.04 -7.55 -0.98
C TYR A 21 5.08 -6.12 -1.52
N HIS A 22 3.97 -5.39 -1.38
CA HIS A 22 3.91 -3.98 -1.70
C HIS A 22 4.19 -3.15 -0.45
N HIS A 23 5.32 -2.46 -0.45
CA HIS A 23 5.65 -1.49 0.59
C HIS A 23 4.89 -0.18 0.37
N PHE A 24 4.20 0.28 1.41
CA PHE A 24 3.45 1.53 1.40
C PHE A 24 4.39 2.73 1.60
N LYS A 25 4.66 3.46 0.53
CA LYS A 25 5.45 4.70 0.60
C LYS A 25 4.54 5.93 0.75
N SER A 26 3.47 5.99 -0.02
CA SER A 26 2.45 7.05 0.05
C SER A 26 1.14 6.53 -0.55
N THR A 27 0.04 7.27 -0.37
CA THR A 27 -1.26 6.91 -0.92
C THR A 27 -1.21 6.69 -2.44
N GLY A 28 -0.41 7.46 -3.16
CA GLY A 28 -0.26 7.37 -4.61
C GLY A 28 0.89 6.49 -5.10
N SER A 29 1.73 5.95 -4.19
CA SER A 29 2.92 5.20 -4.57
C SER A 29 3.13 4.00 -3.68
N GLN A 30 2.99 2.82 -4.28
CA GLN A 30 3.29 1.52 -3.68
C GLN A 30 4.47 0.91 -4.43
N ILE A 31 5.45 0.39 -3.70
CA ILE A 31 6.67 -0.17 -4.27
C ILE A 31 6.67 -1.67 -4.06
N LEU A 32 6.80 -2.44 -5.14
CA LEU A 32 7.02 -3.86 -5.05
C LEU A 32 8.40 -4.12 -4.46
N THR A 33 8.45 -4.71 -3.28
CA THR A 33 9.67 -4.99 -2.53
C THR A 33 9.87 -6.49 -2.41
N ARG A 34 11.12 -6.90 -2.53
CA ARG A 34 11.55 -8.28 -2.34
C ARG A 34 12.60 -8.30 -1.24
N ASP A 35 12.24 -8.87 -0.10
CA ASP A 35 13.10 -9.00 1.07
C ASP A 35 13.48 -10.44 1.33
N GLU A 36 14.74 -10.67 1.64
CA GLU A 36 15.22 -11.96 2.11
C GLU A 36 14.81 -12.14 3.58
N TYR A 37 14.05 -13.20 3.85
CA TYR A 37 13.55 -13.48 5.18
C TYR A 37 14.42 -14.49 5.93
N LEU A 38 14.82 -15.57 5.25
CA LEU A 38 15.73 -16.60 5.73
C LEU A 38 16.67 -17.02 4.59
N PRO A 39 17.97 -17.23 4.86
CA PRO A 39 18.71 -17.04 6.11
C PRO A 39 18.85 -15.56 6.49
N ILE A 40 19.09 -15.28 7.76
CA ILE A 40 19.33 -13.91 8.23
C ILE A 40 20.76 -13.51 7.88
N ASN A 41 20.89 -12.49 7.06
CA ASN A 41 22.18 -11.92 6.71
C ASN A 41 22.54 -10.83 7.73
N LEU A 42 23.40 -11.17 8.68
CA LEU A 42 23.79 -10.25 9.77
C LEU A 42 24.59 -9.04 9.25
N ASP A 43 25.29 -9.19 8.12
CA ASP A 43 26.07 -8.08 7.54
C ASP A 43 25.15 -6.97 7.03
N LYS A 44 24.04 -7.32 6.36
CA LYS A 44 23.02 -6.34 5.93
C LYS A 44 22.35 -5.65 7.10
N VAL A 45 22.05 -6.39 8.17
CA VAL A 45 21.44 -5.82 9.38
C VAL A 45 22.38 -4.83 10.06
N ALA A 46 23.69 -5.11 10.05
CA ALA A 46 24.70 -4.20 10.58
C ALA A 46 24.84 -2.92 9.73
N GLU A 47 24.79 -3.04 8.40
CA GLU A 47 24.80 -1.90 7.47
C GLU A 47 23.58 -0.99 7.64
N GLU A 48 22.37 -1.56 7.66
CA GLU A 48 21.12 -0.83 7.90
C GLU A 48 21.11 -0.13 9.28
N ALA A 49 21.68 -0.77 10.30
CA ALA A 49 21.82 -0.18 11.63
C ALA A 49 22.80 1.02 11.65
N THR A 50 23.87 0.97 10.85
CA THR A 50 24.81 2.08 10.71
C THR A 50 24.25 3.25 9.89
N GLU A 51 23.49 3.00 8.85
CA GLU A 51 22.83 4.06 8.07
C GLU A 51 21.75 4.80 8.89
N SER A 52 20.99 4.10 9.70
CA SER A 52 19.98 4.72 10.57
C SER A 52 20.57 5.51 11.74
N THR A 53 21.83 5.31 12.06
CA THR A 53 22.56 6.03 13.14
C THR A 53 23.42 7.19 12.64
N ALA A 54 23.62 7.35 11.34
CA ALA A 54 24.47 8.40 10.75
C ALA A 54 24.05 9.86 11.03
N GLY A 55 22.95 10.08 11.73
CA GLY A 55 22.46 11.41 12.13
C GLY A 55 22.24 11.60 13.62
N LYS A 56 22.44 10.57 14.45
CA LYS A 56 22.22 10.68 15.90
C LYS A 56 23.55 10.51 16.62
N SER A 57 23.88 11.48 17.48
CA SER A 57 25.05 11.48 18.35
C SER A 57 25.29 10.08 18.92
N SER A 58 26.56 9.66 18.86
CA SER A 58 27.08 8.43 19.47
C SER A 58 26.79 8.40 20.98
N PHE A 59 25.56 8.08 21.36
CA PHE A 59 25.30 7.58 22.69
C PHE A 59 25.78 6.14 22.71
N ASN A 60 26.84 5.89 23.49
CA ASN A 60 27.18 4.53 23.91
C ASN A 60 25.99 4.00 24.71
N ASN A 61 25.12 3.26 24.05
CA ASN A 61 24.03 2.57 24.70
C ASN A 61 24.61 1.33 25.40
N ASP A 62 25.13 1.52 26.58
CA ASP A 62 25.53 0.42 27.48
C ASP A 62 24.25 -0.22 28.01
N TYR A 63 23.73 -1.20 27.26
CA TYR A 63 22.56 -1.98 27.67
C TYR A 63 23.00 -3.04 28.70
N ILE A 64 22.34 -3.06 29.85
CA ILE A 64 22.46 -4.16 30.81
C ILE A 64 21.61 -5.31 30.26
N VAL A 65 22.24 -6.43 29.92
CA VAL A 65 21.60 -7.60 29.35
C VAL A 65 21.49 -8.71 30.39
N GLU A 66 20.27 -9.09 30.73
CA GLU A 66 19.99 -10.19 31.67
C GLU A 66 19.14 -11.29 30.97
N PRO A 67 19.42 -12.57 31.23
CA PRO A 67 20.51 -13.18 32.02
C PRO A 67 21.82 -13.28 31.21
N SER A 68 21.80 -13.27 29.89
CA SER A 68 22.95 -13.26 28.99
C SER A 68 22.54 -12.87 27.55
N ALA A 69 23.46 -12.28 26.79
CA ALA A 69 23.23 -11.87 25.41
C ALA A 69 22.81 -13.05 24.50
N ALA A 70 23.43 -14.21 24.67
CA ALA A 70 23.10 -15.40 23.90
C ALA A 70 21.67 -15.87 24.12
N ARG A 71 21.20 -15.90 25.36
CA ARG A 71 19.82 -16.30 25.68
C ARG A 71 18.82 -15.27 25.19
N LEU A 72 19.14 -13.99 25.33
CA LEU A 72 18.29 -12.91 24.82
C LEU A 72 18.08 -13.03 23.30
N ILE A 73 19.15 -13.24 22.53
CA ILE A 73 19.07 -13.42 21.08
C ILE A 73 18.20 -14.63 20.72
N THR A 74 18.39 -15.76 21.41
CA THR A 74 17.61 -16.98 21.15
C THR A 74 16.12 -16.77 21.38
N GLU A 75 15.73 -15.96 22.34
CA GLU A 75 14.32 -15.67 22.63
C GLU A 75 13.74 -14.55 21.76
N LEU A 76 14.55 -13.55 21.39
CA LEU A 76 14.09 -12.42 20.57
C LEU A 76 13.99 -12.74 19.09
N LEU A 77 14.90 -13.54 18.55
CA LEU A 77 14.97 -13.83 17.12
C LEU A 77 13.63 -14.38 16.54
N PRO A 78 12.99 -15.38 17.15
CA PRO A 78 11.69 -15.87 16.66
C PRO A 78 10.58 -14.81 16.75
N LYS A 79 10.64 -13.93 17.76
CA LYS A 79 9.67 -12.83 17.92
C LYS A 79 9.84 -11.79 16.84
N VAL A 80 11.07 -11.37 16.54
CA VAL A 80 11.40 -10.40 15.49
C VAL A 80 10.99 -10.94 14.12
N LEU A 81 11.28 -12.21 13.83
CA LEU A 81 10.86 -12.84 12.58
C LEU A 81 9.33 -12.88 12.46
N SER A 82 8.63 -13.23 13.52
CA SER A 82 7.16 -13.22 13.53
C SER A 82 6.60 -11.81 13.33
N GLN A 83 7.21 -10.81 13.96
CA GLN A 83 6.85 -9.41 13.80
C GLN A 83 7.11 -8.91 12.37
N LYS A 84 8.21 -9.32 11.73
CA LYS A 84 8.51 -8.94 10.34
C LYS A 84 7.41 -9.41 9.39
N ILE A 85 6.95 -10.66 9.50
CA ILE A 85 5.82 -11.16 8.69
C ILE A 85 4.54 -10.35 8.95
N TYR A 86 4.26 -10.04 10.21
CA TYR A 86 3.09 -9.24 10.56
C TYR A 86 3.16 -7.83 9.95
N THR A 87 4.31 -7.18 10.02
CA THR A 87 4.54 -5.86 9.43
C THR A 87 4.37 -5.88 7.91
N VAL A 88 4.93 -6.88 7.24
CA VAL A 88 4.80 -7.08 5.78
C VAL A 88 3.33 -7.27 5.37
N LEU A 89 2.55 -8.02 6.16
CA LEU A 89 1.12 -8.19 5.95
C LEU A 89 0.35 -6.86 6.08
N LEU A 90 0.66 -6.08 7.11
CA LEU A 90 0.06 -4.75 7.29
C LEU A 90 0.40 -3.81 6.13
N ASP A 91 1.66 -3.78 5.72
CA ASP A 91 2.13 -2.96 4.60
C ASP A 91 1.41 -3.32 3.29
N SER A 92 1.30 -4.61 3.00
CA SER A 92 0.60 -5.11 1.81
C SER A 92 -0.89 -4.74 1.83
N ASN A 93 -1.57 -4.94 2.96
CA ASN A 93 -2.97 -4.56 3.12
C ASN A 93 -3.19 -3.06 2.98
N THR A 94 -2.33 -2.26 3.61
CA THR A 94 -2.39 -0.79 3.52
C THR A 94 -2.20 -0.33 2.08
N SER A 95 -1.25 -0.90 1.37
CA SER A 95 -0.98 -0.63 -0.04
C SER A 95 -2.18 -0.97 -0.93
N GLU A 96 -2.81 -2.12 -0.71
CA GLU A 96 -4.01 -2.52 -1.45
C GLU A 96 -5.18 -1.56 -1.19
N HIS A 97 -5.43 -1.21 0.07
CA HIS A 97 -6.50 -0.28 0.41
C HIS A 97 -6.26 1.11 -0.17
N ALA A 98 -5.02 1.60 -0.16
CA ALA A 98 -4.66 2.88 -0.76
C ALA A 98 -4.88 2.88 -2.28
N ALA A 99 -4.44 1.85 -2.98
CA ALA A 99 -4.65 1.71 -4.42
C ALA A 99 -6.14 1.65 -4.77
N ARG A 100 -6.93 0.89 -4.01
CA ARG A 100 -8.38 0.80 -4.20
C ARG A 100 -9.06 2.14 -3.96
N MET A 101 -8.67 2.87 -2.91
CA MET A 101 -9.22 4.19 -2.60
C MET A 101 -8.96 5.18 -3.75
N LEU A 102 -7.75 5.21 -4.30
CA LEU A 102 -7.42 6.06 -5.45
C LEU A 102 -8.24 5.69 -6.70
N ALA A 103 -8.37 4.40 -6.98
CA ALA A 103 -9.18 3.95 -8.11
C ALA A 103 -10.66 4.34 -7.96
N MET A 104 -11.22 4.22 -6.76
CA MET A 104 -12.59 4.65 -6.47
C MET A 104 -12.75 6.16 -6.55
N GLN A 105 -11.77 6.94 -6.08
CA GLN A 105 -11.77 8.40 -6.22
C GLN A 105 -11.78 8.80 -7.70
N ALA A 106 -10.88 8.25 -8.49
CA ALA A 106 -10.84 8.53 -9.92
C ALA A 106 -12.14 8.14 -10.64
N ALA A 107 -12.73 7.00 -10.27
CA ALA A 107 -14.02 6.59 -10.82
C ALA A 107 -15.15 7.56 -10.44
N THR A 108 -15.15 8.06 -9.20
CA THR A 108 -16.14 9.04 -8.75
C THR A 108 -15.99 10.37 -9.48
N ASP A 109 -14.76 10.83 -9.66
CA ASP A 109 -14.48 12.09 -10.38
C ASP A 109 -14.91 12.00 -11.85
N ASN A 110 -14.60 10.88 -12.53
CA ASN A 110 -15.06 10.61 -13.89
C ASN A 110 -16.60 10.54 -13.99
N ALA A 111 -17.25 9.92 -13.01
CA ALA A 111 -18.72 9.85 -12.99
C ALA A 111 -19.35 11.24 -12.81
N ASN A 112 -18.79 12.09 -11.96
CA ASN A 112 -19.26 13.46 -11.78
C ASN A 112 -19.09 14.31 -13.05
N GLU A 113 -17.98 14.17 -13.76
CA GLU A 113 -17.74 14.82 -15.04
C GLU A 113 -18.79 14.39 -16.07
N LEU A 114 -19.04 13.09 -16.18
CA LEU A 114 -20.05 12.53 -17.08
C LEU A 114 -21.45 13.06 -16.75
N ILE A 115 -21.83 13.14 -15.47
CA ILE A 115 -23.11 13.70 -15.04
C ILE A 115 -23.25 15.17 -15.48
N GLN A 116 -22.18 15.96 -15.33
CA GLN A 116 -22.19 17.36 -15.76
C GLN A 116 -22.39 17.49 -17.29
N ASP A 117 -21.71 16.68 -18.06
CA ASP A 117 -21.82 16.71 -19.51
C ASP A 117 -23.19 16.24 -20.00
N LEU A 118 -23.72 15.17 -19.41
CA LEU A 118 -25.10 14.72 -19.70
C LEU A 118 -26.13 15.79 -19.32
N THR A 119 -25.94 16.50 -18.22
CA THR A 119 -26.82 17.59 -17.79
C THR A 119 -26.80 18.74 -18.80
N LYS A 120 -25.62 19.12 -19.34
CA LYS A 120 -25.50 20.13 -20.40
C LYS A 120 -26.20 19.70 -21.68
N GLN A 121 -26.00 18.45 -22.09
CA GLN A 121 -26.66 17.88 -23.28
C GLN A 121 -28.18 17.84 -23.12
N TYR A 122 -28.68 17.41 -21.98
CA TYR A 122 -30.09 17.41 -21.65
C TYR A 122 -30.69 18.82 -21.73
N ASN A 123 -30.05 19.80 -21.12
CA ASN A 123 -30.55 21.18 -21.17
C ASN A 123 -30.55 21.76 -22.59
N LYS A 124 -29.53 21.45 -23.40
CA LYS A 124 -29.43 21.83 -24.80
C LYS A 124 -30.57 21.19 -25.61
N SER A 125 -30.82 19.89 -25.45
CA SER A 125 -31.89 19.17 -26.12
C SER A 125 -33.27 19.71 -25.73
N ARG A 126 -33.46 20.00 -24.42
CA ARG A 126 -34.71 20.62 -23.95
C ARG A 126 -34.96 21.99 -24.59
N GLN A 127 -33.92 22.85 -24.66
CA GLN A 127 -34.04 24.15 -25.30
C GLN A 127 -34.37 24.02 -26.79
N GLN A 128 -33.76 23.07 -27.51
CA GLN A 128 -34.07 22.81 -28.90
C GLN A 128 -35.52 22.34 -29.10
N ALA A 129 -36.00 21.44 -28.24
CA ALA A 129 -37.38 20.98 -28.29
C ALA A 129 -38.39 22.14 -28.11
N ILE A 130 -38.16 22.98 -27.08
CA ILE A 130 -39.01 24.15 -26.82
C ILE A 130 -38.96 25.14 -27.99
N THR A 131 -37.78 25.35 -28.58
CA THR A 131 -37.63 26.24 -29.73
C THR A 131 -38.39 25.71 -30.93
N ASN A 132 -38.32 24.42 -31.22
CA ASN A 132 -39.06 23.78 -32.31
C ASN A 132 -40.58 23.89 -32.12
N GLU A 133 -41.04 23.62 -30.87
CA GLU A 133 -42.49 23.79 -30.56
C GLU A 133 -42.97 25.23 -30.76
N LEU A 134 -42.18 26.23 -30.36
CA LEU A 134 -42.49 27.64 -30.57
C LEU A 134 -42.49 28.01 -32.07
N LEU A 135 -41.57 27.48 -32.86
CA LEU A 135 -41.53 27.68 -34.31
C LEU A 135 -42.74 27.06 -34.98
N ASP A 136 -43.16 25.87 -34.56
CA ASP A 136 -44.36 25.20 -35.09
C ASP A 136 -45.64 25.99 -34.76
N ILE A 137 -45.76 26.55 -33.58
CA ILE A 137 -46.89 27.40 -33.18
C ILE A 137 -46.94 28.68 -34.03
N ILE A 138 -45.79 29.35 -34.17
CA ILE A 138 -45.70 30.59 -34.98
C ILE A 138 -45.98 30.28 -36.46
N GLY A 139 -45.41 29.22 -37.00
CA GLY A 139 -45.65 28.78 -38.37
C GLY A 139 -47.10 28.39 -38.67
N GLY A 140 -47.78 27.81 -37.67
CA GLY A 140 -49.21 27.49 -37.75
C GLY A 140 -50.14 28.71 -37.65
N SER A 141 -49.69 29.79 -36.98
CA SER A 141 -50.51 30.99 -36.83
C SER A 141 -50.41 31.98 -38.01
N MET A 142 -49.48 31.73 -38.92
CA MET A 142 -49.29 32.56 -40.13
C MET A 142 -50.03 32.06 -41.35
N LYS A 143 -50.92 31.07 -41.21
CA LYS A 143 -51.87 30.59 -42.21
C LYS A 143 -53.27 31.07 -41.82
#